data_8061791a660e61649aa6efb9abd02ed3
#
_entry.id   8061791a660e61649aa6efb9abd02ed3
#
_cell.length_a   1.000
_cell.length_b   1.000
_cell.length_c   1.000
_cell.angle_alpha   90.00
_cell.angle_beta   90.00
_cell.angle_gamma   90.00
#
_symmetry.space_group_name_H-M   'P 1'
#
loop_
_entity.id
_entity.type
_entity.pdbx_description
1 polymer ?
#
loop_
_entity_poly.entity_id
_entity_poly.type
_entity_poly.pdbx_seq_one_letter_code
_entity_poly.pdbx_strand_id
1 'polypeptide(L)' 'MSKEEFLRILREKLSILDEKEMEDILNEYEQHIDMKTAGAMTEEEAIADFGNLDDLAADILEAYHVRSD' A
#
# COMPACT_ATOMS: atom_id res chain seq x y z
N MET A 1 -4.46 -4.60 -12.06
CA MET A 1 -4.26 -5.09 -10.67
C MET A 1 -5.48 -4.77 -9.83
N SER A 2 -5.99 -5.75 -9.11
CA SER A 2 -7.13 -5.52 -8.22
C SER A 2 -6.66 -4.98 -6.87
N LYS A 3 -7.60 -4.48 -6.08
CA LYS A 3 -7.31 -4.00 -4.74
C LYS A 3 -6.69 -5.11 -3.88
N GLU A 4 -7.26 -6.31 -3.96
CA GLU A 4 -6.75 -7.44 -3.18
C GLU A 4 -5.31 -7.80 -3.57
N GLU A 5 -5.03 -7.79 -4.85
CA GLU A 5 -3.70 -8.08 -5.36
C GLU A 5 -2.70 -7.01 -4.92
N PHE A 6 -3.09 -5.76 -5.00
CA PHE A 6 -2.28 -4.64 -4.55
C PHE A 6 -1.91 -4.79 -3.06
N LEU A 7 -2.91 -5.05 -2.23
CA LEU A 7 -2.69 -5.18 -0.79
C LEU A 7 -1.81 -6.38 -0.46
N ARG A 8 -1.99 -7.49 -1.19
CA ARG A 8 -1.17 -8.67 -1.00
C ARG A 8 0.30 -8.40 -1.33
N ILE A 9 0.54 -7.74 -2.45
CA ILE A 9 1.90 -7.42 -2.86
C ILE A 9 2.53 -6.44 -1.88
N LEU A 10 1.78 -5.43 -1.47
CA LEU A 10 2.27 -4.46 -0.51
C LEU A 10 2.62 -5.13 0.82
N ARG A 11 1.79 -6.07 1.26
CA ARG A 11 2.05 -6.82 2.48
C ARG A 11 3.38 -7.57 2.39
N GLU A 12 3.65 -8.19 1.25
CA GLU A 12 4.91 -8.91 1.05
C GLU A 12 6.10 -7.97 1.13
N LYS A 13 5.98 -6.79 0.53
CA LYS A 13 7.07 -5.81 0.53
C LYS A 13 7.31 -5.20 1.89
N LEU A 14 6.31 -5.18 2.75
CA LEU A 14 6.40 -4.62 4.09
C LEU A 14 6.58 -5.69 5.16
N SER A 15 6.98 -6.90 4.78
CA SER A 15 7.07 -8.04 5.68
C SER A 15 8.03 -7.83 6.86
N ILE A 16 8.94 -6.87 6.76
CA ILE A 16 9.87 -6.55 7.84
C ILE A 16 9.18 -5.81 9.00
N LEU A 17 8.02 -5.23 8.74
CA LEU A 17 7.30 -4.51 9.77
C LEU A 17 6.56 -5.45 10.70
N ASP A 18 6.33 -4.97 11.92
CA ASP A 18 5.49 -5.62 12.89
C ASP A 18 4.08 -5.81 12.29
N GLU A 19 3.43 -6.92 12.61
CA GLU A 19 2.13 -7.26 12.01
C GLU A 19 1.09 -6.17 12.24
N LYS A 20 1.06 -5.61 13.45
CA LYS A 20 0.10 -4.55 13.76
C LYS A 20 0.34 -3.31 12.93
N GLU A 21 1.59 -2.91 12.78
CA GLU A 21 1.94 -1.77 11.95
C GLU A 21 1.58 -2.02 10.50
N MET A 22 1.86 -3.23 10.03
CA MET A 22 1.52 -3.63 8.66
C MET A 22 0.02 -3.55 8.42
N GLU A 23 -0.78 -4.09 9.35
CA GLU A 23 -2.23 -4.06 9.21
C GLU A 23 -2.77 -2.64 9.19
N ASP A 24 -2.24 -1.77 10.03
CA ASP A 24 -2.65 -0.36 10.05
C ASP A 24 -2.37 0.30 8.70
N ILE A 25 -1.20 0.04 8.13
CA ILE A 25 -0.83 0.60 6.83
C ILE A 25 -1.73 0.06 5.73
N LEU A 26 -1.96 -1.26 5.72
CA LEU A 26 -2.80 -1.87 4.69
C LEU A 26 -4.23 -1.33 4.77
N ASN A 27 -4.76 -1.17 5.97
CA ASN A 27 -6.09 -0.60 6.14
C ASN A 27 -6.16 0.83 5.63
N GLU A 28 -5.14 1.62 5.87
CA GLU A 28 -5.08 2.99 5.39
C GLU A 28 -5.10 3.05 3.86
N TYR A 29 -4.29 2.22 3.20
CA TYR A 29 -4.26 2.21 1.75
C TYR A 29 -5.53 1.62 1.15
N GLU A 30 -6.14 0.65 1.82
CA GLU A 30 -7.43 0.13 1.40
C GLU A 30 -8.47 1.25 1.39
N GLN A 31 -8.50 2.06 2.44
CA GLN A 31 -9.42 3.19 2.52
C GLN A 31 -9.15 4.21 1.42
N HIS A 32 -7.88 4.48 1.12
CA HIS A 32 -7.52 5.39 0.04
C HIS A 32 -8.06 4.90 -1.30
N ILE A 33 -7.93 3.60 -1.57
CA ILE A 33 -8.45 3.02 -2.81
C ILE A 33 -9.97 3.14 -2.83
N ASP A 34 -10.63 2.82 -1.72
CA ASP A 34 -12.09 2.88 -1.63
C ASP A 34 -12.61 4.30 -1.87
N MET A 35 -11.93 5.30 -1.34
CA MET A 35 -12.29 6.69 -1.56
C MET A 35 -12.16 7.09 -3.02
N LYS A 36 -11.08 6.65 -3.67
CA LYS A 36 -10.86 6.95 -5.08
C LYS A 36 -11.89 6.27 -5.97
N THR A 37 -12.24 5.02 -5.68
CA THR A 37 -13.24 4.30 -6.46
C THR A 37 -14.64 4.86 -6.22
N ALA A 38 -14.91 5.38 -5.04
CA ALA A 38 -16.18 6.07 -4.78
C ALA A 38 -16.30 7.35 -5.60
N GLY A 39 -15.17 7.94 -5.98
CA GLY A 39 -15.11 9.13 -6.81
C GLY A 39 -15.06 8.85 -8.30
N ALA A 40 -15.50 7.67 -8.72
CA ALA A 40 -15.61 7.24 -10.14
C ALA A 40 -14.30 6.74 -10.76
N MET A 41 -13.26 6.54 -9.99
CA MET A 41 -12.06 5.87 -10.49
C MET A 41 -12.25 4.35 -10.42
N THR A 42 -11.63 3.63 -11.35
CA THR A 42 -11.60 2.16 -11.25
C THR A 42 -10.51 1.78 -10.24
N GLU A 43 -10.55 0.52 -9.79
CA GLU A 43 -9.49 0.02 -8.90
C GLU A 43 -8.12 0.15 -9.56
N GLU A 44 -8.04 -0.19 -10.84
CA GLU A 44 -6.77 -0.07 -11.57
C GLU A 44 -6.26 1.36 -11.60
N GLU A 45 -7.14 2.31 -11.86
CA GLU A 45 -6.76 3.72 -11.88
C GLU A 45 -6.33 4.20 -10.50
N ALA A 46 -7.04 3.79 -9.46
CA ALA A 46 -6.73 4.18 -8.10
C ALA A 46 -5.35 3.66 -7.69
N ILE A 47 -5.06 2.42 -8.06
CA ILE A 47 -3.77 1.79 -7.74
C ILE A 47 -2.65 2.43 -8.53
N ALA A 48 -2.89 2.69 -9.81
CA ALA A 48 -1.90 3.34 -10.66
C ALA A 48 -1.52 4.74 -10.16
N ASP A 49 -2.46 5.40 -9.49
CA ASP A 49 -2.22 6.72 -8.94
C ASP A 49 -1.17 6.72 -7.82
N PHE A 50 -0.98 5.58 -7.16
CA PHE A 50 0.07 5.46 -6.15
C PHE A 50 1.47 5.32 -6.77
N GLY A 51 1.56 5.01 -8.05
CA GLY A 51 2.82 4.83 -8.74
C GLY A 51 3.41 3.44 -8.53
N ASN A 52 4.74 3.37 -8.50
CA ASN A 52 5.45 2.10 -8.38
C ASN A 52 5.36 1.56 -6.95
N LEU A 53 4.99 0.28 -6.82
CA LEU A 53 4.85 -0.35 -5.51
C LEU A 53 6.16 -0.45 -4.74
N ASP A 54 7.27 -0.65 -5.43
CA ASP A 54 8.58 -0.71 -4.78
C ASP A 54 8.92 0.64 -4.14
N ASP A 55 8.66 1.73 -4.86
CA ASP A 55 8.90 3.07 -4.35
C ASP A 55 7.97 3.39 -3.20
N LEU A 56 6.71 2.99 -3.31
CA LEU A 56 5.73 3.20 -2.25
C LEU A 56 6.15 2.47 -0.98
N ALA A 57 6.54 1.22 -1.11
CA ALA A 57 6.97 0.43 0.02
C ALA A 57 8.22 1.03 0.66
N ALA A 58 9.16 1.51 -0.15
CA ALA A 58 10.37 2.13 0.36
C ALA A 58 10.04 3.39 1.17
N ASP A 59 9.11 4.21 0.67
CA ASP A 59 8.70 5.41 1.38
C ASP A 59 8.04 5.08 2.72
N ILE A 60 7.21 4.04 2.74
CA ILE A 60 6.55 3.61 3.98
C ILE A 60 7.59 3.13 4.99
N LEU A 61 8.51 2.30 4.55
CA LEU A 61 9.55 1.77 5.44
C LEU A 61 10.43 2.89 5.99
N GLU A 62 10.73 3.87 5.17
CA GLU A 62 11.49 5.03 5.62
C GLU A 62 10.73 5.81 6.69
N ALA A 63 9.42 5.97 6.51
CA ALA A 63 8.59 6.69 7.47
C ALA A 63 8.55 5.97 8.83
N TYR A 64 8.74 4.65 8.83
CA TYR A 64 8.77 3.86 10.05
C TYR A 64 10.19 3.64 10.56
N HIS A 65 11.17 4.34 9.97
CA HIS A 65 12.58 4.26 10.37
C HIS A 65 13.16 2.86 10.26
N VAL A 66 12.67 2.07 9.32
CA VAL A 66 13.20 0.74 9.07
C VAL A 66 14.25 0.83 7.96
N ARG A 67 15.43 0.33 8.26
CA ARG A 67 16.53 0.33 7.30
C ARG A 67 16.89 -1.09 6.91
N SER A 68 17.33 -1.25 5.67
CA SER A 68 17.64 -2.56 5.12
C SER A 68 19.13 -2.94 5.24
N ASP A 69 19.95 -2.09 5.76
CA ASP A 69 21.39 -2.39 5.92
C ASP A 69 21.77 -2.95 7.28
#